data_ff33e5c26dd607372d0408a010480682
#
_entry.id   ff33e5c26dd607372d0408a010480682
#
_cell.length_a   1.000
_cell.length_b   1.000
_cell.length_c   1.000
_cell.angle_alpha   90.00
_cell.angle_beta   90.00
_cell.angle_gamma   90.00
#
_symmetry.space_group_name_H-M   'P 1'
#
loop_
_entity.id
_entity.type
_entity.pdbx_description
1 polymer ?
#
loop_
_entity_poly.entity_id
_entity_poly.type
_entity_poly.pdbx_seq_one_letter_code
_entity_poly.pdbx_strand_id
1 'polypeptide(L)'
;MERKLYALFLGLALAAALAIVRPAQAVLGGSADSIASDQKVLSAVRRTKTVRTGYNVHEVISASVTLREYLSPSGVVFGIAWNGLIHPDLTPLLGSYASEYGESLRLTPRKSGRRRLQVKASRVVVEKWGHMRNLKGRAYAPALIPTGVTVDEIK
;
A
#
# COMPACT_ATOMS: atom_id res chain seq x y z
N MET A 1 10.86 47.59 18.24
CA MET A 1 9.63 46.78 18.34
C MET A 1 9.45 45.86 17.14
N GLU A 2 9.69 46.30 15.93
CA GLU A 2 9.51 45.55 14.68
C GLU A 2 10.39 44.29 14.53
N ARG A 3 11.66 44.34 14.92
CA ARG A 3 12.55 43.18 14.86
C ARG A 3 12.06 41.93 15.61
N LYS A 4 11.37 42.14 16.74
CA LYS A 4 10.80 41.03 17.52
C LYS A 4 9.56 40.44 16.86
N LEU A 5 8.80 41.26 16.13
CA LEU A 5 7.63 40.82 15.35
C LEU A 5 8.05 39.94 14.19
N TYR A 6 9.08 40.34 13.41
CA TYR A 6 9.61 39.54 12.31
C TYR A 6 10.16 38.18 12.77
N ALA A 7 10.85 38.15 13.91
CA ALA A 7 11.33 36.91 14.51
C ALA A 7 10.19 35.96 14.92
N LEU A 8 9.08 36.52 15.42
CA LEU A 8 7.88 35.74 15.78
C LEU A 8 7.17 35.17 14.55
N PHE A 9 7.01 35.96 13.48
CA PHE A 9 6.42 35.52 12.24
C PHE A 9 7.29 34.48 11.48
N LEU A 10 8.63 34.66 11.52
CA LEU A 10 9.54 33.70 10.94
C LEU A 10 9.51 32.35 11.68
N GLY A 11 9.44 32.39 13.02
CA GLY A 11 9.30 31.20 13.84
C GLY A 11 7.97 30.45 13.61
N LEU A 12 6.87 31.20 13.46
CA LEU A 12 5.54 30.62 13.20
C LEU A 12 5.45 30.02 11.78
N ALA A 13 6.05 30.68 10.79
CA ALA A 13 6.12 30.15 9.41
C ALA A 13 6.97 28.87 9.31
N LEU A 14 8.08 28.81 10.04
CA LEU A 14 8.93 27.63 10.09
C LEU A 14 8.25 26.47 10.82
N ALA A 15 7.50 26.73 11.89
CA ALA A 15 6.70 25.73 12.60
C ALA A 15 5.54 25.20 11.75
N ALA A 16 4.90 26.03 10.95
CA ALA A 16 3.84 25.62 10.02
C ALA A 16 4.38 24.76 8.87
N ALA A 17 5.59 25.00 8.39
CA ALA A 17 6.24 24.20 7.35
C ALA A 17 6.61 22.78 7.83
N LEU A 18 6.85 22.59 9.13
CA LEU A 18 7.14 21.28 9.74
C LEU A 18 5.89 20.45 10.02
N ALA A 19 4.69 21.03 9.98
CA ALA A 19 3.44 20.35 10.29
C ALA A 19 2.85 19.55 9.11
N ILE A 20 3.44 19.61 7.90
CA ILE A 20 2.98 18.86 6.72
C ILE A 20 3.84 17.61 6.53
N VAL A 21 4.15 16.89 7.57
CA VAL A 21 4.64 15.52 7.45
C VAL A 21 3.42 14.64 7.23
N ARG A 22 3.07 14.41 5.95
CA ARG A 22 2.12 13.35 5.61
C ARG A 22 2.76 12.03 6.03
N PRO A 23 2.07 11.17 6.80
CA PRO A 23 2.57 9.83 7.06
C PRO A 23 2.76 9.15 5.70
N ALA A 24 3.99 8.80 5.39
CA ALA A 24 4.30 8.03 4.20
C ALA A 24 3.81 6.60 4.47
N GLN A 25 2.77 6.19 3.80
CA GLN A 25 2.27 4.81 3.82
C GLN A 25 3.04 3.99 2.79
N ALA A 26 3.25 2.70 3.03
CA ALA A 26 3.73 1.79 2.01
C ALA A 26 2.68 1.70 0.90
N VAL A 27 2.90 2.54 -0.08
CA VAL A 27 1.99 2.76 -1.18
C VAL A 27 2.52 2.01 -2.38
N LEU A 28 1.67 1.32 -3.09
CA LEU A 28 2.00 0.74 -4.38
C LEU A 28 2.65 1.83 -5.27
N GLY A 29 3.86 1.55 -5.79
CA GLY A 29 4.70 2.53 -6.50
C GLY A 29 5.52 3.46 -5.59
N GLY A 30 5.37 3.39 -4.28
CA GLY A 30 6.17 4.13 -3.30
C GLY A 30 7.53 3.47 -3.02
N SER A 31 8.40 4.21 -2.30
CA SER A 31 9.72 3.70 -1.90
C SER A 31 9.67 2.92 -0.59
N ALA A 32 10.71 2.12 -0.35
CA ALA A 32 10.88 1.33 0.88
C ALA A 32 10.87 2.19 2.17
N ASP A 33 11.27 3.46 2.09
CA ASP A 33 11.29 4.37 3.24
C ASP A 33 9.88 4.72 3.72
N SER A 34 8.87 4.64 2.83
CA SER A 34 7.46 4.85 3.20
C SER A 34 6.89 3.74 4.08
N ILE A 35 7.53 2.56 4.08
CA ILE A 35 7.10 1.36 4.82
C ILE A 35 7.20 1.54 6.36
N ALA A 36 8.10 2.40 6.84
CA ALA A 36 8.26 2.65 8.28
C ALA A 36 7.02 3.31 8.93
N SER A 37 6.20 4.00 8.14
CA SER A 37 5.01 4.70 8.60
C SER A 37 3.78 3.81 8.77
N ASP A 38 3.70 2.68 8.07
CA ASP A 38 2.54 1.77 8.12
C ASP A 38 2.42 1.03 9.45
N GLN A 39 3.52 0.93 10.18
CA GLN A 39 3.55 0.34 11.50
C GLN A 39 2.60 1.02 12.49
N LYS A 40 2.40 2.35 12.35
CA LYS A 40 1.48 3.13 13.19
C LYS A 40 0.00 2.96 12.79
N VAL A 41 -0.27 2.83 11.48
CA VAL A 41 -1.64 2.81 10.96
C VAL A 41 -2.31 1.44 11.16
N LEU A 42 -1.53 0.35 11.05
CA LEU A 42 -2.08 -1.01 11.15
C LEU A 42 -2.04 -1.59 12.57
N SER A 43 -1.56 -0.85 13.59
CA SER A 43 -1.32 -1.41 14.94
C SER A 43 -0.56 -2.74 14.86
N ALA A 44 0.47 -2.79 14.01
CA ALA A 44 1.13 -4.02 13.63
C ALA A 44 1.97 -4.58 14.78
N VAL A 45 1.81 -5.86 15.04
CA VAL A 45 2.47 -6.57 16.14
C VAL A 45 3.84 -7.08 15.73
N ARG A 46 4.07 -7.38 14.45
CA ARG A 46 5.31 -8.01 13.99
C ARG A 46 5.63 -7.63 12.55
N ARG A 47 6.92 -7.47 12.26
CA ARG A 47 7.44 -7.23 10.91
C ARG A 47 8.56 -8.22 10.59
N THR A 48 8.54 -8.77 9.38
CA THR A 48 9.58 -9.68 8.87
C THR A 48 9.99 -9.23 7.48
N LYS A 49 11.29 -9.26 7.18
CA LYS A 49 11.85 -9.03 5.86
C LYS A 49 12.40 -10.33 5.30
N THR A 50 11.97 -10.72 4.11
CA THR A 50 12.48 -11.89 3.39
C THR A 50 13.08 -11.44 2.06
N VAL A 51 14.31 -11.86 1.78
CA VAL A 51 15.00 -11.62 0.51
C VAL A 51 14.74 -12.79 -0.43
N ARG A 52 14.34 -12.49 -1.65
CA ARG A 52 14.11 -13.44 -2.75
C ARG A 52 14.98 -13.07 -3.95
N THR A 53 15.13 -13.99 -4.88
CA THR A 53 15.82 -13.70 -6.14
C THR A 53 15.00 -12.68 -6.93
N GLY A 54 15.57 -11.49 -7.13
CA GLY A 54 14.94 -10.40 -7.90
C GLY A 54 13.96 -9.50 -7.13
N TYR A 55 13.64 -9.78 -5.85
CA TYR A 55 12.78 -8.91 -5.04
C TYR A 55 12.91 -9.17 -3.54
N ASN A 56 12.42 -8.24 -2.75
CA ASN A 56 12.29 -8.37 -1.29
C ASN A 56 10.81 -8.42 -0.90
N VAL A 57 10.49 -9.14 0.17
CA VAL A 57 9.14 -9.17 0.75
C VAL A 57 9.21 -8.64 2.18
N HIS A 58 8.40 -7.63 2.45
CA HIS A 58 8.16 -7.15 3.80
C HIS A 58 6.78 -7.64 4.25
N GLU A 59 6.74 -8.33 5.38
CA GLU A 59 5.50 -8.83 5.96
C GLU A 59 5.16 -8.04 7.21
N VAL A 60 3.92 -7.56 7.29
CA VAL A 60 3.34 -6.83 8.40
C VAL A 60 2.16 -7.62 8.92
N ILE A 61 2.21 -8.04 10.18
CA ILE A 61 1.18 -8.86 10.80
C ILE A 61 0.40 -8.01 11.81
N SER A 62 -0.90 -7.93 11.62
CA SER A 62 -1.85 -7.36 12.58
C SER A 62 -2.80 -8.44 13.12
N ALA A 63 -3.67 -8.09 14.07
CA ALA A 63 -4.62 -9.04 14.64
C ALA A 63 -5.63 -9.62 13.62
N SER A 64 -5.94 -8.88 12.56
CA SER A 64 -6.99 -9.24 11.60
C SER A 64 -6.49 -9.55 10.20
N VAL A 65 -5.28 -9.07 9.83
CA VAL A 65 -4.74 -9.23 8.48
C VAL A 65 -3.21 -9.33 8.51
N THR A 66 -2.67 -10.19 7.67
CA THR A 66 -1.26 -10.22 7.29
C THR A 66 -1.13 -9.57 5.93
N LEU A 67 -0.29 -8.54 5.85
CA LEU A 67 0.03 -7.81 4.63
C LEU A 67 1.45 -8.13 4.19
N ARG A 68 1.65 -8.37 2.90
CA ARG A 68 2.97 -8.57 2.28
C ARG A 68 3.18 -7.55 1.20
N GLU A 69 4.29 -6.85 1.28
CA GLU A 69 4.71 -5.85 0.32
C GLU A 69 5.91 -6.39 -0.47
N TYR A 70 5.80 -6.34 -1.78
CA TYR A 70 6.80 -6.86 -2.71
C TYR A 70 7.56 -5.69 -3.30
N LEU A 71 8.87 -5.64 -3.02
CA LEU A 71 9.76 -4.56 -3.40
C LEU A 71 10.75 -5.01 -4.46
N SER A 72 10.90 -4.20 -5.50
CA SER A 72 11.98 -4.36 -6.47
C SER A 72 13.36 -4.19 -5.82
N PRO A 73 14.46 -4.58 -6.48
CA PRO A 73 15.82 -4.30 -6.01
C PRO A 73 16.09 -2.80 -5.85
N SER A 74 15.40 -1.94 -6.61
CA SER A 74 15.46 -0.47 -6.47
C SER A 74 14.64 0.07 -5.28
N GLY A 75 13.98 -0.78 -4.50
CA GLY A 75 13.20 -0.39 -3.33
C GLY A 75 11.78 0.12 -3.64
N VAL A 76 11.29 -0.05 -4.87
CA VAL A 76 9.92 0.36 -5.24
C VAL A 76 8.95 -0.78 -4.97
N VAL A 77 7.82 -0.48 -4.33
CA VAL A 77 6.73 -1.45 -4.09
C VAL A 77 5.98 -1.70 -5.41
N PHE A 78 6.12 -2.88 -5.98
CA PHE A 78 5.44 -3.27 -7.21
C PHE A 78 4.18 -4.12 -6.99
N GLY A 79 4.04 -4.71 -5.80
CA GLY A 79 2.90 -5.55 -5.46
C GLY A 79 2.64 -5.61 -3.96
N ILE A 80 1.39 -5.86 -3.62
CA ILE A 80 0.90 -6.03 -2.25
C ILE A 80 -0.01 -7.25 -2.24
N ALA A 81 0.17 -8.15 -1.27
CA ALA A 81 -0.76 -9.26 -1.04
C ALA A 81 -1.23 -9.26 0.41
N TRP A 82 -2.39 -9.80 0.64
CA TRP A 82 -2.92 -9.94 2.01
C TRP A 82 -3.72 -11.21 2.19
N ASN A 83 -3.75 -11.65 3.44
CA ASN A 83 -4.66 -12.69 3.90
C ASN A 83 -5.11 -12.41 5.33
N GLY A 84 -6.37 -12.72 5.67
CA GLY A 84 -6.86 -12.49 7.02
C GLY A 84 -8.37 -12.66 7.16
N LEU A 85 -8.87 -12.13 8.26
CA LEU A 85 -10.30 -12.16 8.62
C LEU A 85 -11.11 -11.14 7.82
N ILE A 86 -10.47 -10.05 7.41
CA ILE A 86 -11.06 -8.94 6.64
C ILE A 86 -10.18 -8.58 5.45
N HIS A 87 -10.71 -7.89 4.46
CA HIS A 87 -9.91 -7.17 3.48
C HIS A 87 -9.43 -5.85 4.10
N PRO A 88 -8.15 -5.47 3.93
CA PRO A 88 -7.67 -4.17 4.37
C PRO A 88 -8.34 -3.04 3.56
N ASP A 89 -8.30 -1.81 4.10
CA ASP A 89 -8.60 -0.63 3.31
C ASP A 89 -7.51 -0.47 2.23
N LEU A 90 -7.93 -0.55 0.97
CA LEU A 90 -7.02 -0.44 -0.15
C LEU A 90 -6.69 1.00 -0.53
N THR A 91 -7.47 1.98 -0.08
CA THR A 91 -7.25 3.39 -0.44
C THR A 91 -5.85 3.87 -0.08
N PRO A 92 -5.39 3.73 1.17
CA PRO A 92 -4.04 4.09 1.54
C PRO A 92 -2.99 3.21 0.86
N LEU A 93 -3.23 1.91 0.72
CA LEU A 93 -2.29 0.95 0.15
C LEU A 93 -2.05 1.14 -1.36
N LEU A 94 -3.06 1.59 -2.09
CA LEU A 94 -2.97 1.88 -3.52
C LEU A 94 -2.44 3.29 -3.81
N GLY A 95 -2.57 4.24 -2.88
CA GLY A 95 -2.11 5.61 -3.03
C GLY A 95 -2.59 6.27 -4.32
N SER A 96 -1.67 6.63 -5.22
CA SER A 96 -2.00 7.29 -6.49
C SER A 96 -2.84 6.43 -7.45
N TYR A 97 -2.90 5.13 -7.24
CA TYR A 97 -3.75 4.21 -8.03
C TYR A 97 -5.17 4.06 -7.48
N ALA A 98 -5.45 4.60 -6.28
CA ALA A 98 -6.74 4.39 -5.60
C ALA A 98 -7.94 4.94 -6.38
N SER A 99 -7.82 6.12 -6.99
CA SER A 99 -8.89 6.73 -7.80
C SER A 99 -9.21 5.88 -9.02
N GLU A 100 -8.18 5.46 -9.74
CA GLU A 100 -8.31 4.62 -10.95
C GLU A 100 -8.94 3.25 -10.63
N TYR A 101 -8.53 2.64 -9.53
CA TYR A 101 -9.15 1.42 -9.02
C TYR A 101 -10.63 1.64 -8.67
N GLY A 102 -10.96 2.74 -7.98
CA GLY A 102 -12.33 3.07 -7.58
C GLY A 102 -13.27 3.25 -8.78
N GLU A 103 -12.80 3.91 -9.84
CA GLU A 103 -13.55 4.07 -11.10
C GLU A 103 -13.77 2.73 -11.80
N SER A 104 -12.70 1.93 -11.97
CA SER A 104 -12.78 0.61 -12.58
C SER A 104 -13.67 -0.35 -11.78
N LEU A 105 -13.65 -0.27 -10.45
CA LEU A 105 -14.52 -1.06 -9.58
C LEU A 105 -15.99 -0.72 -9.78
N ARG A 106 -16.35 0.57 -9.96
CA ARG A 106 -17.73 1.00 -10.24
C ARG A 106 -18.25 0.45 -11.58
N LEU A 107 -17.37 0.35 -12.56
CA LEU A 107 -17.70 -0.19 -13.89
C LEU A 107 -17.71 -1.73 -13.91
N THR A 108 -17.16 -2.39 -12.88
CA THR A 108 -17.10 -3.84 -12.83
C THR A 108 -18.46 -4.43 -12.46
N PRO A 109 -19.09 -5.29 -13.29
CA PRO A 109 -20.38 -5.85 -13.03
C PRO A 109 -20.41 -6.65 -11.73
N ARG A 110 -21.40 -6.41 -10.88
CA ARG A 110 -21.66 -7.20 -9.66
C ARG A 110 -22.36 -8.50 -10.04
N LYS A 111 -21.72 -9.62 -9.77
CA LYS A 111 -22.33 -10.96 -9.96
C LYS A 111 -22.59 -11.57 -8.60
N SER A 112 -23.85 -11.96 -8.34
CA SER A 112 -24.23 -12.69 -7.12
C SER A 112 -23.48 -14.02 -7.02
N GLY A 113 -23.13 -14.46 -5.80
CA GLY A 113 -22.41 -15.71 -5.55
C GLY A 113 -20.91 -15.68 -5.92
N ARG A 114 -20.36 -14.56 -6.32
CA ARG A 114 -18.98 -14.44 -6.75
C ARG A 114 -18.01 -14.54 -5.55
N ARG A 115 -17.19 -15.58 -5.54
CA ARG A 115 -16.13 -15.76 -4.54
C ARG A 115 -14.79 -15.11 -4.96
N ARG A 116 -14.70 -14.59 -6.16
CA ARG A 116 -13.51 -13.93 -6.71
C ARG A 116 -13.91 -12.64 -7.42
N LEU A 117 -13.23 -11.57 -7.10
CA LEU A 117 -13.33 -10.27 -7.79
C LEU A 117 -11.97 -9.96 -8.40
N GLN A 118 -11.94 -9.60 -9.67
CA GLN A 118 -10.78 -9.04 -10.34
C GLN A 118 -11.19 -7.71 -10.96
N VAL A 119 -10.45 -6.67 -10.64
CA VAL A 119 -10.58 -5.33 -11.22
C VAL A 119 -9.28 -5.02 -11.94
N LYS A 120 -9.36 -4.84 -13.25
CA LYS A 120 -8.23 -4.43 -14.11
C LYS A 120 -8.44 -2.97 -14.49
N ALA A 121 -7.60 -2.10 -13.97
CA ALA A 121 -7.48 -0.73 -14.39
C ALA A 121 -6.27 -0.57 -15.34
N SER A 122 -6.00 0.63 -15.85
CA SER A 122 -4.93 0.84 -16.84
C SER A 122 -3.56 0.53 -16.26
N ARG A 123 -3.29 0.93 -15.02
CA ARG A 123 -1.97 0.82 -14.38
C ARG A 123 -1.93 -0.11 -13.17
N VAL A 124 -3.08 -0.57 -12.69
CA VAL A 124 -3.16 -1.43 -11.49
C VAL A 124 -4.17 -2.54 -11.68
N VAL A 125 -3.84 -3.70 -11.15
CA VAL A 125 -4.74 -4.86 -11.08
C VAL A 125 -4.97 -5.19 -9.62
N VAL A 126 -6.23 -5.39 -9.23
CA VAL A 126 -6.62 -5.80 -7.87
C VAL A 126 -7.45 -7.07 -7.96
N GLU A 127 -7.04 -8.07 -7.22
CA GLU A 127 -7.74 -9.35 -7.11
C GLU A 127 -8.09 -9.64 -5.66
N LYS A 128 -9.33 -10.06 -5.43
CA LYS A 128 -9.84 -10.46 -4.11
C LYS A 128 -10.52 -11.82 -4.23
N TRP A 129 -10.24 -12.72 -3.29
CA TRP A 129 -10.88 -14.04 -3.23
C TRP A 129 -10.93 -14.56 -1.81
N GLY A 130 -11.55 -15.71 -1.62
CA GLY A 130 -11.64 -16.38 -0.34
C GLY A 130 -13.07 -16.54 0.15
N HIS A 131 -13.20 -16.95 1.39
CA HIS A 131 -14.45 -17.15 2.08
C HIS A 131 -14.28 -16.70 3.55
N MET A 132 -15.37 -16.75 4.34
CA MET A 132 -15.39 -16.28 5.73
C MET A 132 -14.13 -16.69 6.51
N ARG A 133 -13.51 -15.71 7.17
CA ARG A 133 -12.27 -15.83 7.97
C ARG A 133 -10.99 -16.23 7.21
N ASN A 134 -11.06 -16.36 5.90
CA ASN A 134 -9.91 -16.63 5.04
C ASN A 134 -10.04 -15.81 3.75
N LEU A 135 -10.05 -14.49 3.91
CA LEU A 135 -10.08 -13.52 2.82
C LEU A 135 -8.66 -13.24 2.34
N LYS A 136 -8.46 -13.31 1.05
CA LYS A 136 -7.18 -13.11 0.40
C LYS A 136 -7.32 -12.10 -0.72
N GLY A 137 -6.22 -11.47 -1.07
CA GLY A 137 -6.16 -10.65 -2.24
C GLY A 137 -4.75 -10.18 -2.54
N ARG A 138 -4.62 -9.58 -3.71
CA ARG A 138 -3.39 -8.92 -4.16
C ARG A 138 -3.72 -7.70 -5.00
N ALA A 139 -2.81 -6.75 -4.97
CA ALA A 139 -2.80 -5.60 -5.86
C ALA A 139 -1.39 -5.44 -6.42
N TYR A 140 -1.26 -5.13 -7.70
CA TYR A 140 0.04 -4.95 -8.33
C TYR A 140 -0.05 -3.99 -9.50
N ALA A 141 1.07 -3.30 -9.77
CA ALA A 141 1.26 -2.45 -10.93
C ALA A 141 2.10 -3.23 -11.96
N PRO A 142 1.51 -3.70 -13.07
CA PRO A 142 2.22 -4.56 -14.05
C PRO A 142 3.52 -3.94 -14.59
N ALA A 143 3.53 -2.62 -14.77
CA ALA A 143 4.69 -1.87 -15.28
C ALA A 143 5.87 -1.80 -14.29
N LEU A 144 5.65 -2.09 -13.00
CA LEU A 144 6.67 -2.04 -11.95
C LEU A 144 7.23 -3.41 -11.58
N ILE A 145 6.68 -4.50 -12.11
CA ILE A 145 7.15 -5.85 -11.82
C ILE A 145 8.55 -6.03 -12.42
N PRO A 146 9.54 -6.42 -11.61
CA PRO A 146 10.90 -6.64 -12.11
C PRO A 146 10.96 -7.78 -13.14
N THR A 147 11.89 -7.68 -14.08
CA THR A 147 12.14 -8.75 -15.06
C THR A 147 12.45 -10.07 -14.36
N GLY A 148 11.80 -11.13 -14.78
CA GLY A 148 11.95 -12.48 -14.20
C GLY A 148 11.08 -12.77 -13.00
N VAL A 149 10.30 -11.80 -12.49
CA VAL A 149 9.30 -12.01 -11.43
C VAL A 149 7.93 -12.19 -12.04
N THR A 150 7.21 -13.21 -11.61
CA THR A 150 5.85 -13.52 -12.10
C THR A 150 4.79 -13.00 -11.12
N VAL A 151 3.60 -12.70 -11.65
CA VAL A 151 2.46 -12.28 -10.83
C VAL A 151 2.06 -13.34 -9.79
N ASP A 152 2.32 -14.62 -10.06
CA ASP A 152 1.99 -15.73 -9.16
C ASP A 152 2.88 -15.78 -7.90
N GLU A 153 3.97 -15.04 -7.90
CA GLU A 153 4.82 -14.86 -6.71
C GLU A 153 4.21 -13.88 -5.70
N ILE A 154 3.29 -13.01 -6.14
CA ILE A 154 2.54 -12.07 -5.30
C ILE A 154 1.35 -12.81 -4.66
N LYS A 155 1.55 -13.35 -3.42
CA LYS A 155 0.58 -14.21 -2.72
C LYS A 155 0.70 -14.14 -1.18
#